data_7646fd645f34a00c711f0a608ebacec0
#
_entry.id   7646fd645f34a00c711f0a608ebacec0
#
_cell.length_a   1.000
_cell.length_b   1.000
_cell.length_c   1.000
_cell.angle_alpha   90.00
_cell.angle_beta   90.00
_cell.angle_gamma   90.00
#
_symmetry.space_group_name_H-M   'P 1'
#
loop_
_entity.id
_entity.type
_entity.pdbx_description
1 polymer ?
#
loop_
_entity_poly.entity_id
_entity_poly.type
_entity_poly.pdbx_seq_one_letter_code
_entity_poly.pdbx_strand_id
1 'polypeptide(L)'
;MMLSFPSGSFAESEDDEETRSSPLDGQPAVRNRLLLVKRRLEASLAFEGSVNADYKHTLAAGLKLEYHFTDMFSFGAVGFFGKSINTGLSDRIITELPVTPESDPAPSKTQYQEHINDISNYGAVYVGITPWYGKLAAFGAAFVSFDFYFQAGVAGANLTNSCCSFSPIDENPQGDMNNPPDRLPRNDRPLNDGFRLGLYLGGGAHVFLNDWIALDLTVRDYIFKNNPSGLDTNRDLLVSGDDAKFLNHLFMGVGVSFMLPPSAKRTP
;
A
#
# COMPACT_ATOMS: atom_id res chain seq x y z
N MET A 1 -80.91 45.64 16.27
CA MET A 1 -80.12 45.01 17.32
C MET A 1 -78.73 44.83 16.72
N MET A 2 -77.82 45.81 16.91
CA MET A 2 -76.45 45.82 16.38
C MET A 2 -75.52 45.33 17.47
N LEU A 3 -74.83 44.19 17.20
CA LEU A 3 -73.79 43.68 18.09
C LEU A 3 -72.47 44.32 17.73
N SER A 4 -71.96 45.13 18.64
CA SER A 4 -70.63 45.75 18.52
C SER A 4 -69.60 44.74 19.08
N PHE A 5 -68.58 44.41 18.26
CA PHE A 5 -67.43 43.62 18.69
C PHE A 5 -66.31 44.58 19.13
N PRO A 6 -65.66 44.36 20.27
CA PRO A 6 -64.52 45.14 20.66
C PRO A 6 -63.27 44.72 19.85
N SER A 7 -62.60 45.65 19.23
CA SER A 7 -61.31 45.46 18.61
C SER A 7 -60.24 45.30 19.73
N GLY A 8 -59.73 44.10 19.86
CA GLY A 8 -58.58 43.81 20.67
C GLY A 8 -57.30 44.36 20.03
N SER A 9 -56.68 45.28 20.66
CA SER A 9 -55.32 45.72 20.36
C SER A 9 -54.35 44.61 20.68
N PHE A 10 -53.75 44.01 19.64
CA PHE A 10 -52.58 43.16 19.83
C PHE A 10 -51.39 44.09 20.11
N ALA A 11 -50.85 43.99 21.33
CA ALA A 11 -49.54 44.51 21.66
C ALA A 11 -48.50 43.70 20.87
N GLU A 12 -47.81 44.37 19.98
CA GLU A 12 -46.64 43.89 19.28
C GLU A 12 -45.53 43.79 20.34
N SER A 13 -45.26 42.55 20.80
CA SER A 13 -44.07 42.27 21.59
C SER A 13 -42.88 42.42 20.64
N GLU A 14 -42.11 43.46 20.77
CA GLU A 14 -40.75 43.55 20.30
C GLU A 14 -39.97 42.40 20.98
N ASP A 15 -39.95 41.24 20.33
CA ASP A 15 -38.95 40.20 20.63
C ASP A 15 -37.59 40.79 20.26
N ASP A 16 -36.86 41.21 21.28
CA ASP A 16 -35.43 41.40 21.23
C ASP A 16 -34.84 40.05 20.79
N GLU A 17 -34.71 39.83 19.47
CA GLU A 17 -33.80 38.87 18.89
C GLU A 17 -32.39 39.29 19.35
N GLU A 18 -31.99 38.84 20.53
CA GLU A 18 -30.58 38.72 20.85
C GLU A 18 -29.94 37.95 19.71
N THR A 19 -29.45 38.69 18.73
CA THR A 19 -28.60 38.17 17.66
C THR A 19 -27.42 37.51 18.37
N ARG A 20 -27.56 36.20 18.64
CA ARG A 20 -26.45 35.40 19.10
C ARG A 20 -25.41 35.47 18.00
N SER A 21 -24.52 36.41 18.08
CA SER A 21 -23.38 36.55 17.21
C SER A 21 -22.60 35.26 17.37
N SER A 22 -22.64 34.42 16.31
CA SER A 22 -21.81 33.23 16.24
C SER A 22 -20.36 33.69 16.46
N PRO A 23 -19.55 32.96 17.25
CA PRO A 23 -18.11 33.25 17.37
C PRO A 23 -17.39 33.29 16.03
N LEU A 24 -18.09 32.93 14.94
CA LEU A 24 -17.62 32.94 13.57
C LEU A 24 -18.08 34.13 12.75
N ASP A 25 -18.95 35.00 13.30
CA ASP A 25 -19.38 36.24 12.62
C ASP A 25 -18.21 37.21 12.45
N GLY A 26 -17.92 37.56 11.20
CA GLY A 26 -16.81 38.41 10.80
C GLY A 26 -15.47 37.71 10.64
N GLN A 27 -15.40 36.40 10.83
CA GLN A 27 -14.23 35.62 10.43
C GLN A 27 -14.36 35.21 8.95
N PRO A 28 -13.32 35.42 8.11
CA PRO A 28 -13.35 34.91 6.76
C PRO A 28 -13.59 33.40 6.82
N ALA A 29 -14.63 32.91 6.12
CA ALA A 29 -15.06 31.53 6.09
C ALA A 29 -13.97 30.57 5.59
N VAL A 30 -12.94 31.10 4.96
CA VAL A 30 -11.73 30.39 4.53
C VAL A 30 -10.52 31.10 5.13
N ARG A 31 -10.12 30.75 6.33
CA ARG A 31 -8.73 30.94 6.73
C ARG A 31 -7.90 30.00 5.90
N ASN A 32 -7.21 30.54 4.90
CA ASN A 32 -6.10 29.88 4.23
C ASN A 32 -4.96 29.64 5.24
N ARG A 33 -5.17 28.74 6.17
CA ARG A 33 -4.06 28.20 6.94
C ARG A 33 -3.45 27.12 6.03
N LEU A 34 -2.57 27.56 5.14
CA LEU A 34 -1.66 26.69 4.41
C LEU A 34 -0.99 25.82 5.45
N LEU A 35 -1.18 24.51 5.32
CA LEU A 35 -0.37 23.54 6.03
C LEU A 35 0.99 23.64 5.35
N LEU A 36 1.91 24.43 5.95
CA LEU A 36 3.23 24.65 5.36
C LEU A 36 4.09 23.44 5.59
N VAL A 37 4.11 22.53 4.62
CA VAL A 37 5.01 21.37 4.57
C VAL A 37 6.30 21.69 3.82
N LYS A 38 6.36 22.79 3.11
CA LYS A 38 7.52 23.24 2.33
C LYS A 38 8.81 23.24 3.14
N ARG A 39 9.87 22.65 2.55
CA ARG A 39 11.20 22.52 3.15
C ARG A 39 11.21 21.73 4.46
N ARG A 40 10.33 20.75 4.59
CA ARG A 40 10.27 19.85 5.74
C ARG A 40 10.61 18.42 5.30
N LEU A 41 11.23 17.70 6.20
CA LEU A 41 11.44 16.27 6.09
C LEU A 41 10.30 15.57 6.83
N GLU A 42 9.66 14.65 6.16
CA GLU A 42 8.70 13.72 6.74
C GLU A 42 9.38 12.39 6.99
N ALA A 43 9.26 11.88 8.21
CA ALA A 43 9.68 10.54 8.58
C ALA A 43 8.47 9.78 9.12
N SER A 44 8.14 8.63 8.53
CA SER A 44 6.95 7.85 8.92
C SER A 44 7.30 6.43 9.28
N LEU A 45 6.64 5.92 10.31
CA LEU A 45 6.51 4.50 10.59
C LEU A 45 5.20 4.02 9.97
N ALA A 46 5.25 2.97 9.15
CA ALA A 46 4.09 2.48 8.45
C ALA A 46 3.96 0.96 8.57
N PHE A 47 2.70 0.50 8.57
CA PHE A 47 2.30 -0.90 8.48
C PHE A 47 1.39 -1.05 7.30
N GLU A 48 1.61 -2.10 6.50
CA GLU A 48 0.75 -2.37 5.36
C GLU A 48 0.53 -3.86 5.14
N GLY A 49 -0.56 -4.18 4.44
CA GLY A 49 -0.90 -5.54 4.06
C GLY A 49 -1.29 -5.62 2.60
N SER A 50 -0.92 -6.71 1.94
CA SER A 50 -1.31 -6.98 0.56
C SER A 50 -2.82 -7.26 0.46
N VAL A 51 -3.47 -6.72 -0.58
CA VAL A 51 -4.92 -6.82 -0.76
C VAL A 51 -5.28 -7.83 -1.85
N ASN A 52 -4.48 -7.90 -2.91
CA ASN A 52 -4.74 -8.72 -4.10
C ASN A 52 -3.84 -9.96 -4.21
N ALA A 53 -3.47 -10.55 -3.08
CA ALA A 53 -2.58 -11.70 -3.06
C ALA A 53 -3.34 -13.00 -3.35
N ASP A 54 -2.88 -13.78 -4.33
CA ASP A 54 -3.50 -15.04 -4.71
C ASP A 54 -3.16 -16.17 -3.72
N TYR A 55 -1.88 -16.36 -3.43
CA TYR A 55 -1.39 -17.50 -2.64
C TYR A 55 -0.96 -17.11 -1.23
N LYS A 56 -0.30 -15.98 -1.06
CA LYS A 56 0.21 -15.54 0.23
C LYS A 56 -0.06 -14.05 0.45
N HIS A 57 -0.69 -13.70 1.55
CA HIS A 57 -0.79 -12.33 2.03
C HIS A 57 0.51 -11.91 2.67
N THR A 58 1.02 -10.74 2.28
CA THR A 58 2.19 -10.13 2.91
C THR A 58 1.74 -9.06 3.88
N LEU A 59 2.14 -9.19 5.15
CA LEU A 59 2.05 -8.13 6.16
C LEU A 59 3.43 -7.53 6.35
N ALA A 60 3.55 -6.23 6.33
CA ALA A 60 4.82 -5.54 6.37
C ALA A 60 4.84 -4.34 7.31
N ALA A 61 6.00 -4.09 7.89
CA ALA A 61 6.32 -2.89 8.63
C ALA A 61 7.50 -2.19 7.98
N GLY A 62 7.47 -0.85 7.96
CA GLY A 62 8.50 -0.11 7.25
C GLY A 62 8.61 1.36 7.63
N LEU A 63 9.51 2.01 6.92
CA LEU A 63 9.84 3.41 7.08
C LEU A 63 9.63 4.16 5.77
N LYS A 64 9.08 5.37 5.86
CA LYS A 64 9.02 6.34 4.75
C LYS A 64 9.83 7.57 5.15
N LEU A 65 10.66 8.04 4.24
CA LEU A 65 11.36 9.32 4.33
C LEU A 65 11.01 10.13 3.09
N GLU A 66 10.49 11.33 3.30
CA GLU A 66 10.03 12.19 2.22
C GLU A 66 10.43 13.64 2.48
N TYR A 67 11.01 14.30 1.49
CA TYR A 67 11.39 15.69 1.56
C TYR A 67 10.47 16.54 0.67
N HIS A 68 9.80 17.50 1.28
CA HIS A 68 8.89 18.43 0.62
C HIS A 68 9.65 19.67 0.13
N PHE A 69 9.90 19.75 -1.18
CA PHE A 69 10.54 20.95 -1.78
C PHE A 69 9.62 22.14 -1.77
N THR A 70 8.36 21.88 -2.05
CA THR A 70 7.26 22.86 -2.04
C THR A 70 6.08 22.25 -1.27
N ASP A 71 5.01 23.01 -1.11
CA ASP A 71 3.77 22.47 -0.53
C ASP A 71 3.08 21.46 -1.47
N MET A 72 3.48 21.42 -2.75
CA MET A 72 2.88 20.54 -3.76
C MET A 72 3.79 19.38 -4.19
N PHE A 73 5.11 19.59 -4.20
CA PHE A 73 6.06 18.61 -4.73
C PHE A 73 6.99 18.07 -3.66
N SER A 74 7.17 16.77 -3.68
CA SER A 74 8.05 16.04 -2.76
C SER A 74 8.89 14.99 -3.50
N PHE A 75 9.90 14.51 -2.82
CA PHE A 75 10.71 13.37 -3.23
C PHE A 75 10.96 12.49 -2.01
N GLY A 76 10.81 11.19 -2.17
CA GLY A 76 10.92 10.29 -1.04
C GLY A 76 11.37 8.89 -1.41
N ALA A 77 11.59 8.13 -0.34
CA ALA A 77 11.86 6.70 -0.39
C ALA A 77 11.06 6.00 0.70
N VAL A 78 10.65 4.78 0.40
CA VAL A 78 9.95 3.91 1.34
C VAL A 78 10.57 2.52 1.30
N GLY A 79 10.65 1.87 2.44
CA GLY A 79 11.17 0.50 2.55
C GLY A 79 10.42 -0.29 3.60
N PHE A 80 10.10 -1.54 3.28
CA PHE A 80 9.33 -2.45 4.10
C PHE A 80 10.02 -3.79 4.27
N PHE A 81 9.78 -4.39 5.43
CA PHE A 81 10.10 -5.79 5.74
C PHE A 81 8.78 -6.53 5.88
N GLY A 82 8.55 -7.50 5.00
CA GLY A 82 7.33 -8.27 4.92
C GLY A 82 7.46 -9.66 5.51
N LYS A 83 6.35 -10.17 6.01
CA LYS A 83 6.15 -11.57 6.36
C LYS A 83 4.90 -12.08 5.66
N SER A 84 5.05 -13.18 4.94
CA SER A 84 3.94 -13.79 4.19
C SER A 84 3.18 -14.79 5.06
N ILE A 85 1.87 -14.83 4.84
CA ILE A 85 0.91 -15.73 5.47
C ILE A 85 0.08 -16.36 4.35
N ASN A 86 -0.13 -17.66 4.37
CA ASN A 86 -0.92 -18.36 3.35
C ASN A 86 -2.35 -17.78 3.28
N THR A 87 -2.88 -17.70 2.07
CA THR A 87 -4.31 -17.43 1.85
C THR A 87 -5.14 -18.69 2.07
N GLY A 88 -6.45 -18.52 2.25
CA GLY A 88 -7.36 -19.67 2.31
C GLY A 88 -7.36 -20.53 1.05
N LEU A 89 -7.04 -19.95 -0.12
CA LEU A 89 -6.84 -20.69 -1.36
C LEU A 89 -5.60 -21.58 -1.27
N SER A 90 -4.49 -21.04 -0.81
CA SER A 90 -3.24 -21.78 -0.63
C SER A 90 -3.42 -22.93 0.37
N ASP A 91 -4.07 -22.70 1.49
CA ASP A 91 -4.34 -23.75 2.50
C ASP A 91 -5.22 -24.87 1.94
N ARG A 92 -6.20 -24.51 1.11
CA ARG A 92 -7.07 -25.49 0.45
C ARG A 92 -6.28 -26.33 -0.55
N ILE A 93 -5.45 -25.71 -1.40
CA ILE A 93 -4.59 -26.41 -2.36
C ILE A 93 -3.64 -27.36 -1.62
N ILE A 94 -2.98 -26.89 -0.55
CA ILE A 94 -2.09 -27.71 0.27
C ILE A 94 -2.82 -28.92 0.86
N THR A 95 -4.09 -28.79 1.22
CA THR A 95 -4.87 -29.88 1.80
C THR A 95 -5.30 -30.92 0.76
N GLU A 96 -5.63 -30.47 -0.45
CA GLU A 96 -6.17 -31.31 -1.52
C GLU A 96 -5.09 -32.00 -2.36
N LEU A 97 -3.86 -31.43 -2.43
CA LEU A 97 -2.78 -32.03 -3.21
C LEU A 97 -2.23 -33.31 -2.57
N PRO A 98 -1.91 -34.34 -3.39
CA PRO A 98 -1.27 -35.56 -2.90
C PRO A 98 0.15 -35.29 -2.40
N VAL A 99 0.60 -36.06 -1.42
CA VAL A 99 1.95 -35.98 -0.85
C VAL A 99 3.02 -36.47 -1.84
N THR A 100 2.68 -37.47 -2.63
CA THR A 100 3.55 -38.03 -3.68
C THR A 100 2.89 -37.83 -5.02
N PRO A 101 3.63 -37.40 -6.06
CA PRO A 101 3.08 -37.32 -7.40
C PRO A 101 2.81 -38.74 -7.90
N GLU A 102 1.56 -39.10 -8.11
CA GLU A 102 1.18 -40.44 -8.61
C GLU A 102 1.50 -40.62 -10.08
N SER A 103 1.66 -39.59 -10.83
CA SER A 103 2.15 -39.54 -12.20
C SER A 103 2.06 -38.13 -12.76
N ASP A 104 3.03 -37.80 -13.56
CA ASP A 104 3.18 -36.61 -14.37
C ASP A 104 1.87 -36.04 -14.95
N PRO A 105 1.63 -34.69 -14.91
CA PRO A 105 2.48 -33.56 -14.51
C PRO A 105 1.96 -32.72 -13.31
N ALA A 106 1.22 -33.34 -12.41
CA ALA A 106 0.61 -32.57 -11.30
C ALA A 106 1.66 -32.29 -10.20
N PRO A 107 1.77 -31.05 -9.72
CA PRO A 107 2.68 -30.73 -8.62
C PRO A 107 2.25 -31.45 -7.34
N SER A 108 3.22 -32.00 -6.61
CA SER A 108 2.97 -32.54 -5.28
C SER A 108 2.77 -31.40 -4.28
N LYS A 109 2.21 -31.73 -3.11
CA LYS A 109 2.09 -30.80 -1.98
C LYS A 109 3.40 -30.11 -1.63
N THR A 110 4.49 -30.87 -1.58
CA THR A 110 5.82 -30.36 -1.25
C THR A 110 6.32 -29.39 -2.32
N GLN A 111 6.22 -29.78 -3.60
CA GLN A 111 6.60 -28.91 -4.72
C GLN A 111 5.81 -27.59 -4.71
N TYR A 112 4.51 -27.65 -4.49
CA TYR A 112 3.69 -26.44 -4.41
C TYR A 112 4.17 -25.51 -3.29
N GLN A 113 4.42 -26.04 -2.09
CA GLN A 113 4.89 -25.25 -0.95
C GLN A 113 6.27 -24.62 -1.17
N GLU A 114 7.15 -25.35 -1.84
CA GLU A 114 8.51 -24.90 -2.14
C GLU A 114 8.55 -23.84 -3.24
N HIS A 115 7.65 -23.91 -4.21
CA HIS A 115 7.66 -23.00 -5.36
C HIS A 115 6.95 -21.67 -5.14
N ILE A 116 6.03 -21.57 -4.18
CA ILE A 116 5.36 -20.32 -3.88
C ILE A 116 6.35 -19.33 -3.27
N ASN A 117 6.39 -18.13 -3.84
CA ASN A 117 7.28 -17.10 -3.35
C ASN A 117 6.71 -16.26 -2.19
N ASP A 118 7.62 -15.68 -1.46
CA ASP A 118 7.40 -14.68 -0.43
C ASP A 118 8.00 -13.34 -0.87
N ILE A 119 7.31 -12.25 -0.59
CA ILE A 119 7.86 -10.91 -0.73
C ILE A 119 8.46 -10.54 0.64
N SER A 120 9.81 -10.64 0.74
CA SER A 120 10.50 -10.47 2.02
C SER A 120 10.83 -9.02 2.33
N ASN A 121 11.42 -8.32 1.36
CA ASN A 121 11.78 -6.91 1.48
C ASN A 121 11.41 -6.20 0.20
N TYR A 122 10.87 -5.01 0.31
CA TYR A 122 10.53 -4.21 -0.84
C TYR A 122 10.53 -2.73 -0.51
N GLY A 123 10.60 -1.92 -1.52
CA GLY A 123 10.61 -0.47 -1.35
C GLY A 123 10.56 0.26 -2.67
N ALA A 124 10.55 1.58 -2.58
CA ALA A 124 10.51 2.44 -3.74
C ALA A 124 11.22 3.76 -3.48
N VAL A 125 11.67 4.37 -4.57
CA VAL A 125 12.08 5.78 -4.63
C VAL A 125 11.11 6.47 -5.56
N TYR A 126 10.55 7.60 -5.15
CA TYR A 126 9.45 8.23 -5.85
C TYR A 126 9.48 9.75 -5.80
N VAL A 127 8.75 10.36 -6.71
CA VAL A 127 8.32 11.76 -6.65
C VAL A 127 6.85 11.80 -6.22
N GLY A 128 6.51 12.78 -5.39
CA GLY A 128 5.17 12.97 -4.88
C GLY A 128 4.56 14.30 -5.29
N ILE A 129 3.24 14.31 -5.43
CA ILE A 129 2.45 15.52 -5.62
C ILE A 129 1.30 15.53 -4.61
N THR A 130 1.04 16.69 -4.00
CA THR A 130 -0.06 16.91 -3.05
C THR A 130 -0.99 17.99 -3.62
N PRO A 131 -1.92 17.60 -4.52
CA PRO A 131 -2.75 18.57 -5.22
C PRO A 131 -3.87 19.15 -4.35
N TRP A 132 -4.32 18.44 -3.34
CA TRP A 132 -5.44 18.84 -2.51
C TRP A 132 -5.10 18.81 -1.03
N TYR A 133 -5.47 19.86 -0.35
CA TYR A 133 -5.43 19.97 1.09
C TYR A 133 -6.69 20.69 1.59
N GLY A 134 -7.08 20.40 2.81
CA GLY A 134 -8.30 20.98 3.37
C GLY A 134 -8.36 20.89 4.88
N LYS A 135 -9.50 21.31 5.41
CA LYS A 135 -9.85 21.17 6.82
C LYS A 135 -11.22 20.57 6.93
N LEU A 136 -11.36 19.59 7.78
CA LEU A 136 -12.62 18.99 8.15
C LEU A 136 -12.97 19.38 9.57
N ALA A 137 -14.24 19.71 9.80
CA ALA A 137 -14.79 19.81 11.14
C ALA A 137 -15.07 18.38 11.63
N ALA A 138 -14.24 17.89 12.53
CA ALA A 138 -14.42 16.58 13.14
C ALA A 138 -15.29 16.72 14.38
N PHE A 139 -16.37 15.97 14.43
CA PHE A 139 -17.29 15.86 15.58
C PHE A 139 -17.85 17.21 16.10
N GLY A 140 -17.92 18.23 15.24
CA GLY A 140 -18.46 19.55 15.61
C GLY A 140 -17.61 20.37 16.58
N ALA A 141 -16.48 19.86 17.06
CA ALA A 141 -15.67 20.49 18.09
C ALA A 141 -14.20 20.74 17.71
N ALA A 142 -13.66 20.01 16.74
CA ALA A 142 -12.26 20.12 16.34
C ALA A 142 -12.12 20.25 14.81
N PHE A 143 -11.18 21.11 14.37
CA PHE A 143 -10.80 21.20 12.97
C PHE A 143 -9.54 20.38 12.75
N VAL A 144 -9.63 19.41 11.87
CA VAL A 144 -8.53 18.53 11.47
C VAL A 144 -8.09 18.91 10.05
N SER A 145 -6.83 19.19 9.87
CA SER A 145 -6.25 19.42 8.54
C SER A 145 -5.97 18.07 7.87
N PHE A 146 -6.18 18.00 6.57
CA PHE A 146 -5.87 16.82 5.78
C PHE A 146 -5.29 17.22 4.44
N ASP A 147 -4.55 16.33 3.82
CA ASP A 147 -4.14 16.44 2.43
C ASP A 147 -4.28 15.08 1.71
N PHE A 148 -4.33 15.14 0.38
CA PHE A 148 -4.26 13.98 -0.47
C PHE A 148 -3.03 14.07 -1.34
N TYR A 149 -2.28 12.97 -1.41
CA TYR A 149 -1.06 12.90 -2.19
C TYR A 149 -1.06 11.72 -3.15
N PHE A 150 -0.26 11.85 -4.21
CA PHE A 150 0.03 10.80 -5.18
C PHE A 150 1.53 10.68 -5.35
N GLN A 151 1.99 9.48 -5.57
CA GLN A 151 3.41 9.14 -5.68
C GLN A 151 3.62 8.25 -6.91
N ALA A 152 4.71 8.49 -7.64
CA ALA A 152 5.11 7.64 -8.74
C ALA A 152 6.63 7.50 -8.77
N GLY A 153 7.11 6.29 -9.07
CA GLY A 153 8.53 6.03 -9.00
C GLY A 153 8.96 4.66 -9.45
N VAL A 154 10.11 4.24 -8.94
CA VAL A 154 10.71 2.94 -9.21
C VAL A 154 10.68 2.10 -7.95
N ALA A 155 10.22 0.86 -8.08
CA ALA A 155 10.17 -0.12 -7.03
C ALA A 155 11.30 -1.14 -7.13
N GLY A 156 11.70 -1.68 -5.99
CA GLY A 156 12.53 -2.87 -5.87
C GLY A 156 11.90 -3.83 -4.88
N ALA A 157 11.85 -5.11 -5.21
CA ALA A 157 11.35 -6.15 -4.33
C ALA A 157 12.30 -7.34 -4.32
N ASN A 158 12.51 -7.94 -3.16
CA ASN A 158 13.27 -9.17 -3.00
C ASN A 158 12.29 -10.31 -2.74
N LEU A 159 12.25 -11.23 -3.69
CA LEU A 159 11.42 -12.42 -3.63
C LEU A 159 12.26 -13.55 -3.05
N THR A 160 11.64 -14.36 -2.24
CA THR A 160 12.25 -15.58 -1.68
C THR A 160 11.29 -16.75 -1.80
N ASN A 161 11.81 -17.93 -2.01
CA ASN A 161 11.05 -19.17 -1.90
C ASN A 161 11.83 -20.19 -1.06
N SER A 162 11.21 -21.28 -0.71
CA SER A 162 11.86 -22.36 0.05
C SER A 162 12.37 -23.49 -0.83
N CYS A 163 12.21 -23.34 -2.15
CA CYS A 163 12.65 -24.38 -3.08
C CYS A 163 14.17 -24.40 -3.25
N CYS A 164 14.61 -25.59 -3.42
CA CYS A 164 15.79 -25.97 -4.17
C CYS A 164 17.06 -25.23 -3.78
N SER A 165 17.67 -25.64 -2.70
CA SER A 165 19.09 -25.44 -2.54
C SER A 165 19.76 -25.92 -3.81
N PHE A 166 20.49 -25.02 -4.47
CA PHE A 166 21.23 -25.25 -5.70
C PHE A 166 21.97 -26.58 -5.62
N SER A 167 21.44 -27.62 -6.24
CA SER A 167 22.24 -28.79 -6.59
C SER A 167 22.96 -28.45 -7.88
N PRO A 168 24.28 -28.59 -7.94
CA PRO A 168 24.97 -28.42 -9.21
C PRO A 168 24.32 -29.35 -10.22
N ILE A 169 24.20 -28.86 -11.43
CA ILE A 169 23.66 -29.54 -12.61
C ILE A 169 24.05 -31.04 -12.56
N ASP A 170 23.04 -31.89 -12.54
CA ASP A 170 23.27 -33.31 -12.57
C ASP A 170 24.12 -33.63 -13.81
N GLU A 171 25.29 -34.17 -13.61
CA GLU A 171 26.28 -34.41 -14.68
C GLU A 171 25.84 -35.49 -15.66
N ASN A 172 24.62 -36.02 -15.53
CA ASN A 172 24.08 -37.06 -16.37
C ASN A 172 22.89 -36.62 -17.24
N PRO A 173 23.09 -35.67 -18.18
CA PRO A 173 22.01 -35.17 -19.05
C PRO A 173 21.46 -36.25 -20.00
N GLN A 174 22.10 -37.40 -20.10
CA GLN A 174 21.70 -38.50 -21.00
C GLN A 174 21.03 -39.66 -20.27
N GLY A 175 21.05 -39.66 -18.93
CA GLY A 175 20.57 -40.80 -18.14
C GLY A 175 21.35 -42.09 -18.41
N ASP A 176 21.25 -43.07 -17.52
CA ASP A 176 21.68 -44.45 -17.74
C ASP A 176 20.50 -45.39 -17.51
N MET A 177 20.71 -46.70 -17.71
CA MET A 177 19.64 -47.69 -17.56
C MET A 177 19.05 -47.78 -16.15
N ASN A 178 19.77 -47.27 -15.14
CA ASN A 178 19.36 -47.28 -13.73
C ASN A 178 18.86 -45.92 -13.26
N ASN A 179 19.21 -44.86 -14.01
CA ASN A 179 18.82 -43.48 -13.70
C ASN A 179 18.41 -42.80 -15.01
N PRO A 180 17.15 -42.96 -15.44
CA PRO A 180 16.67 -42.33 -16.67
C PRO A 180 16.87 -40.81 -16.59
N PRO A 181 17.16 -40.17 -17.75
CA PRO A 181 17.31 -38.72 -17.77
C PRO A 181 16.07 -38.08 -17.16
N ASP A 182 16.28 -37.18 -16.24
CA ASP A 182 15.18 -36.33 -15.76
C ASP A 182 14.59 -35.61 -16.98
N ARG A 183 13.39 -35.99 -17.36
CA ARG A 183 12.71 -35.50 -18.58
C ARG A 183 12.35 -34.05 -18.53
N LEU A 184 12.52 -33.43 -17.38
CA LEU A 184 12.38 -32.01 -17.20
C LEU A 184 13.79 -31.45 -17.08
N PRO A 185 14.21 -30.55 -17.98
CA PRO A 185 15.39 -29.75 -17.72
C PRO A 185 15.12 -29.05 -16.40
N ARG A 186 15.77 -29.52 -15.33
CA ARG A 186 15.75 -28.85 -14.04
C ARG A 186 16.33 -27.48 -14.26
N ASN A 187 15.46 -26.54 -14.48
CA ASN A 187 15.82 -25.13 -14.39
C ASN A 187 15.86 -24.82 -12.89
N ASP A 188 17.02 -25.15 -12.29
CA ASP A 188 17.26 -25.11 -10.83
C ASP A 188 17.27 -23.70 -10.25
N ARG A 189 16.89 -22.72 -11.05
CA ARG A 189 16.67 -21.36 -10.57
C ARG A 189 15.19 -21.05 -10.63
N PRO A 190 14.49 -21.11 -9.50
CA PRO A 190 13.13 -20.62 -9.45
C PRO A 190 13.14 -19.16 -9.86
N LEU A 191 12.44 -18.85 -10.94
CA LEU A 191 12.35 -17.48 -11.47
C LEU A 191 11.54 -16.57 -10.57
N ASN A 192 10.95 -17.11 -9.55
CA ASN A 192 10.24 -16.40 -8.50
C ASN A 192 11.12 -16.13 -7.26
N ASP A 193 12.42 -16.21 -7.39
CA ASP A 193 13.40 -15.83 -6.37
C ASP A 193 14.28 -14.66 -6.83
N GLY A 194 14.88 -13.93 -5.88
CA GLY A 194 15.83 -12.86 -6.11
C GLY A 194 15.21 -11.48 -6.29
N PHE A 195 16.06 -10.54 -6.65
CA PHE A 195 15.68 -9.12 -6.74
C PHE A 195 14.96 -8.80 -8.04
N ARG A 196 13.86 -8.04 -7.93
CA ARG A 196 13.05 -7.55 -9.04
C ARG A 196 12.93 -6.05 -9.01
N LEU A 197 13.15 -5.43 -10.16
CA LEU A 197 12.87 -4.01 -10.38
C LEU A 197 11.51 -3.84 -11.02
N GLY A 198 10.84 -2.74 -10.69
CA GLY A 198 9.51 -2.46 -11.20
C GLY A 198 9.11 -0.99 -11.08
N LEU A 199 7.85 -0.73 -11.33
CA LEU A 199 7.25 0.57 -11.16
C LEU A 199 6.57 0.67 -9.78
N TYR A 200 6.50 1.89 -9.28
CA TYR A 200 5.79 2.23 -8.05
C TYR A 200 4.73 3.28 -8.35
N LEU A 201 3.52 3.02 -7.90
CA LEU A 201 2.43 3.97 -7.83
C LEU A 201 1.88 3.98 -6.41
N GLY A 202 1.71 5.14 -5.84
CA GLY A 202 1.18 5.30 -4.49
C GLY A 202 0.23 6.47 -4.40
N GLY A 203 -0.59 6.44 -3.38
CA GLY A 203 -1.44 7.55 -3.02
C GLY A 203 -1.99 7.38 -1.62
N GLY A 204 -2.44 8.47 -1.05
CA GLY A 204 -2.95 8.42 0.30
C GLY A 204 -3.48 9.74 0.80
N ALA A 205 -3.73 9.75 2.09
CA ALA A 205 -4.18 10.93 2.80
C ALA A 205 -3.44 11.07 4.13
N HIS A 206 -2.95 12.26 4.40
CA HIS A 206 -2.52 12.64 5.74
C HIS A 206 -3.67 13.28 6.50
N VAL A 207 -3.83 12.89 7.74
CA VAL A 207 -4.75 13.49 8.71
C VAL A 207 -3.89 14.07 9.83
N PHE A 208 -3.72 15.38 9.84
CA PHE A 208 -2.82 16.06 10.77
C PHE A 208 -3.45 16.20 12.16
N LEU A 209 -2.85 15.56 13.14
CA LEU A 209 -3.25 15.69 14.55
C LEU A 209 -2.72 17.00 15.14
N ASN A 210 -1.56 17.45 14.68
CA ASN A 210 -0.95 18.72 15.02
C ASN A 210 0.00 19.20 13.91
N ASP A 211 0.76 20.27 14.13
CA ASP A 211 1.66 20.84 13.11
C ASP A 211 2.84 19.93 12.71
N TRP A 212 3.10 18.83 13.42
CA TRP A 212 4.24 17.96 13.19
C TRP A 212 3.94 16.46 13.24
N ILE A 213 2.71 16.02 13.60
CA ILE A 213 2.29 14.63 13.59
C ILE A 213 1.07 14.49 12.71
N ALA A 214 1.10 13.51 11.80
CA ALA A 214 -0.04 13.12 10.99
C ALA A 214 -0.24 11.60 11.04
N LEU A 215 -1.48 11.17 10.88
CA LEU A 215 -1.82 9.80 10.49
C LEU A 215 -1.75 9.73 8.97
N ASP A 216 -1.15 8.68 8.46
CA ASP A 216 -0.97 8.43 7.03
C ASP A 216 -1.79 7.19 6.63
N LEU A 217 -2.75 7.37 5.73
CA LEU A 217 -3.55 6.30 5.13
C LEU A 217 -3.10 6.12 3.70
N THR A 218 -2.63 4.92 3.34
CA THR A 218 -1.95 4.73 2.06
C THR A 218 -2.49 3.55 1.28
N VAL A 219 -2.45 3.70 -0.05
CA VAL A 219 -2.60 2.63 -1.02
C VAL A 219 -1.37 2.67 -1.92
N ARG A 220 -0.67 1.55 -2.06
CA ARG A 220 0.56 1.44 -2.83
C ARG A 220 0.49 0.24 -3.77
N ASP A 221 0.94 0.44 -5.00
CA ASP A 221 1.04 -0.61 -5.99
C ASP A 221 2.49 -0.75 -6.46
N TYR A 222 3.05 -1.93 -6.26
CA TYR A 222 4.39 -2.30 -6.72
C TYR A 222 4.24 -3.21 -7.92
N ILE A 223 4.59 -2.71 -9.11
CA ILE A 223 4.36 -3.40 -10.39
C ILE A 223 5.68 -3.94 -10.88
N PHE A 224 5.91 -5.24 -10.74
CA PHE A 224 7.14 -5.90 -11.20
C PHE A 224 6.87 -7.28 -11.79
N LYS A 225 7.85 -7.81 -12.54
CA LYS A 225 7.76 -9.16 -13.11
C LYS A 225 7.84 -10.20 -11.99
N ASN A 226 6.79 -11.02 -11.88
CA ASN A 226 6.69 -12.09 -10.91
C ASN A 226 5.99 -13.32 -11.50
N ASN A 227 6.35 -14.48 -10.99
CA ASN A 227 5.66 -15.75 -11.18
C ASN A 227 5.35 -16.34 -9.80
N PRO A 228 4.24 -15.94 -9.15
CA PRO A 228 3.96 -16.31 -7.75
C PRO A 228 3.93 -17.82 -7.49
N SER A 229 3.55 -18.61 -8.48
CA SER A 229 3.48 -20.07 -8.38
C SER A 229 4.82 -20.77 -8.62
N GLY A 230 5.76 -20.09 -9.28
CA GLY A 230 7.04 -20.69 -9.70
C GLY A 230 6.90 -21.81 -10.73
N LEU A 231 5.76 -21.93 -11.39
CA LEU A 231 5.46 -22.96 -12.36
C LEU A 231 5.59 -22.46 -13.79
N ASP A 232 5.80 -23.43 -14.73
CA ASP A 232 5.68 -23.19 -16.16
C ASP A 232 4.24 -22.75 -16.49
N THR A 233 4.08 -21.50 -16.90
CA THR A 233 2.78 -20.90 -17.23
C THR A 233 2.47 -20.92 -18.72
N ASN A 234 3.48 -21.05 -19.57
CA ASN A 234 3.36 -21.06 -21.03
C ASN A 234 3.30 -22.48 -21.62
N ARG A 235 3.60 -23.50 -20.82
CA ARG A 235 3.60 -24.94 -21.15
C ARG A 235 4.66 -25.32 -22.20
N ASP A 236 5.80 -24.68 -22.17
CA ASP A 236 6.94 -25.03 -23.02
C ASP A 236 7.88 -26.05 -22.37
N LEU A 237 7.51 -26.55 -21.19
CA LEU A 237 8.26 -27.49 -20.35
C LEU A 237 9.52 -26.89 -19.71
N LEU A 238 9.65 -25.55 -19.74
CA LEU A 238 10.77 -24.81 -19.15
C LEU A 238 10.23 -23.71 -18.26
N VAL A 239 10.60 -23.66 -17.00
CA VAL A 239 10.35 -22.48 -16.17
C VAL A 239 11.37 -21.41 -16.54
N SER A 240 10.95 -20.39 -17.26
CA SER A 240 11.83 -19.37 -17.85
C SER A 240 11.35 -17.94 -17.54
N GLY A 241 12.12 -16.93 -17.99
CA GLY A 241 11.73 -15.51 -17.85
C GLY A 241 10.40 -15.17 -18.53
N ASP A 242 9.96 -16.02 -19.46
CA ASP A 242 8.72 -15.83 -20.20
C ASP A 242 7.47 -16.23 -19.37
N ASP A 243 7.67 -16.99 -18.30
CA ASP A 243 6.63 -17.33 -17.32
C ASP A 243 6.34 -16.22 -16.33
N ALA A 244 7.27 -15.28 -16.17
CA ALA A 244 7.09 -14.14 -15.30
C ALA A 244 6.39 -12.99 -16.04
N LYS A 245 5.28 -12.55 -15.48
CA LYS A 245 4.47 -11.43 -16.01
C LYS A 245 4.54 -10.23 -15.10
N PHE A 246 4.31 -9.03 -15.64
CA PHE A 246 4.11 -7.85 -14.81
C PHE A 246 2.81 -8.01 -14.03
N LEU A 247 2.94 -8.03 -12.73
CA LEU A 247 1.83 -8.16 -11.80
C LEU A 247 1.79 -6.95 -10.87
N ASN A 248 0.59 -6.55 -10.52
CA ASN A 248 0.33 -5.52 -9.55
C ASN A 248 0.31 -6.15 -8.15
N HIS A 249 1.11 -5.60 -7.25
CA HIS A 249 1.14 -6.00 -5.85
C HIS A 249 0.60 -4.83 -5.03
N LEU A 250 -0.71 -4.87 -4.82
CA LEU A 250 -1.46 -3.81 -4.15
C LEU A 250 -1.40 -3.98 -2.63
N PHE A 251 -0.99 -2.93 -1.94
CA PHE A 251 -0.93 -2.85 -0.48
C PHE A 251 -1.79 -1.71 0.02
N MET A 252 -2.43 -1.93 1.15
CA MET A 252 -3.10 -0.89 1.93
C MET A 252 -2.45 -0.79 3.29
N GLY A 253 -2.21 0.45 3.73
CA GLY A 253 -1.46 0.67 4.95
C GLY A 253 -1.90 1.88 5.74
N VAL A 254 -1.43 1.87 6.98
CA VAL A 254 -1.56 2.98 7.93
C VAL A 254 -0.22 3.31 8.52
N GLY A 255 0.02 4.57 8.81
CA GLY A 255 1.27 5.04 9.39
C GLY A 255 1.13 6.25 10.28
N VAL A 256 2.21 6.56 10.95
CA VAL A 256 2.35 7.82 11.70
C VAL A 256 3.53 8.58 11.13
N SER A 257 3.26 9.78 10.64
CA SER A 257 4.23 10.68 10.02
C SER A 257 4.64 11.79 10.97
N PHE A 258 5.93 12.07 10.99
CA PHE A 258 6.55 13.13 11.76
C PHE A 258 7.19 14.15 10.82
N MET A 259 6.72 15.40 10.90
CA MET A 259 7.23 16.51 10.08
C MET A 259 8.35 17.26 10.80
N LEU A 260 9.54 17.29 10.22
CA LEU A 260 10.74 17.91 10.77
C LEU A 260 11.19 19.11 9.91
N PRO A 261 11.48 20.30 10.50
CA PRO A 261 11.33 20.68 11.91
C PRO A 261 9.86 20.76 12.36
N PRO A 262 9.58 20.64 13.68
CA PRO A 262 8.21 20.65 14.22
C PRO A 262 7.44 21.94 13.93
N SER A 263 8.13 23.07 13.83
CA SER A 263 7.54 24.37 13.51
C SER A 263 7.81 24.75 12.05
N ALA A 264 6.76 25.01 11.29
CA ALA A 264 6.89 25.56 9.96
C ALA A 264 7.44 27.00 10.02
N LYS A 265 8.52 27.28 9.29
CA LYS A 265 9.00 28.67 9.14
C LYS A 265 8.00 29.41 8.26
N ARG A 266 7.26 30.34 8.85
CA ARG A 266 6.48 31.31 8.07
C ARG A 266 7.47 32.26 7.42
N THR A 267 7.59 32.21 6.12
CA THR A 267 8.25 33.30 5.37
C THR A 267 7.27 34.45 5.31
N PRO A 268 7.66 35.68 5.68
CA PRO A 268 6.81 36.84 5.65
C PRO A 268 6.33 37.16 4.24
#